data_a338a9fbd54fb91ffd4a797aee81d4db
#
_entry.id   a338a9fbd54fb91ffd4a797aee81d4db
#
_cell.length_a   1.000
_cell.length_b   1.000
_cell.length_c   1.000
_cell.angle_alpha   90.00
_cell.angle_beta   90.00
_cell.angle_gamma   90.00
#
_symmetry.space_group_name_H-M   'P 1'
#
loop_
_entity.id
_entity.type
_entity.pdbx_description
1 polymer ?
#
loop_
_entity_poly.entity_id
_entity_poly.type
_entity_poly.pdbx_seq_one_letter_code
_entity_poly.pdbx_strand_id
1 'polypeptide(L)'
;KNTAQSRRQELDQFFPEVLDLLGICVNAGQSIEAAFNRVTDDIFEDSPIMSQEIGLAAAELAYLGDRAAAYRNFAERTDLPAARALSTSLSQSEKYGTPLSEALKTLSDENRGERLSKIEKAAASLPAKLTVPMILFFLPALFAVILGPAIISAIAY
;
A
#
# COMPACT_ATOMS: atom_id res chain seq x y z
N LYS A 1 -17.36 -10.86 -6.99
CA LYS A 1 -15.88 -10.77 -6.96
C LYS A 1 -15.36 -9.35 -7.13
N ASN A 2 -15.99 -8.51 -7.96
CA ASN A 2 -15.57 -7.11 -8.16
C ASN A 2 -15.72 -6.24 -6.90
N THR A 3 -16.80 -6.41 -6.13
CA THR A 3 -17.11 -5.53 -4.98
C THR A 3 -16.08 -5.69 -3.83
N ALA A 4 -15.66 -6.90 -3.52
CA ALA A 4 -14.66 -7.13 -2.46
C ALA A 4 -13.27 -6.61 -2.86
N GLN A 5 -12.92 -6.73 -4.12
CA GLN A 5 -11.64 -6.25 -4.65
C GLN A 5 -11.59 -4.73 -4.71
N SER A 6 -12.71 -4.09 -5.11
CA SER A 6 -12.87 -2.64 -5.10
C SER A 6 -12.80 -2.07 -3.68
N ARG A 7 -13.47 -2.71 -2.72
CA ARG A 7 -13.42 -2.33 -1.30
C ARG A 7 -11.99 -2.40 -0.75
N ARG A 8 -11.27 -3.48 -1.03
CA ARG A 8 -9.89 -3.63 -0.58
C ARG A 8 -8.96 -2.58 -1.18
N GLN A 9 -9.14 -2.24 -2.46
CA GLN A 9 -8.37 -1.19 -3.12
C GLN A 9 -8.61 0.18 -2.49
N GLU A 10 -9.86 0.51 -2.16
CA GLU A 10 -10.21 1.74 -1.47
C GLU A 10 -9.57 1.79 -0.07
N LEU A 11 -9.70 0.72 0.72
CA LEU A 11 -9.05 0.64 2.02
C LEU A 11 -7.52 0.80 1.92
N ASP A 12 -6.87 0.14 0.96
CA ASP A 12 -5.43 0.27 0.74
C ASP A 12 -5.02 1.69 0.31
N GLN A 13 -5.89 2.37 -0.43
CA GLN A 13 -5.64 3.73 -0.90
C GLN A 13 -5.65 4.76 0.25
N PHE A 14 -6.60 4.66 1.17
CA PHE A 14 -6.78 5.65 2.23
C PHE A 14 -6.05 5.29 3.54
N PHE A 15 -5.55 4.07 3.66
CA PHE A 15 -4.88 3.61 4.89
C PHE A 15 -3.66 4.46 5.29
N PRO A 16 -2.79 4.95 4.39
CA PRO A 16 -1.68 5.83 4.78
C PRO A 16 -2.12 7.15 5.42
N GLU A 17 -3.23 7.70 4.94
CA GLU A 17 -3.81 8.90 5.52
C GLU A 17 -4.31 8.65 6.93
N VAL A 18 -4.94 7.51 7.16
CA VAL A 18 -5.32 7.06 8.51
C VAL A 18 -4.12 6.98 9.44
N LEU A 19 -3.00 6.40 9.00
CA LEU A 19 -1.77 6.33 9.80
C LEU A 19 -1.23 7.71 10.16
N ASP A 20 -1.24 8.64 9.20
CA ASP A 20 -0.79 10.02 9.41
C ASP A 20 -1.67 10.74 10.42
N LEU A 21 -3.00 10.66 10.26
CA LEU A 21 -3.97 11.28 11.16
C LEU A 21 -3.88 10.70 12.58
N LEU A 22 -3.78 9.37 12.71
CA LEU A 22 -3.56 8.73 14.01
C LEU A 22 -2.25 9.21 14.65
N GLY A 23 -1.17 9.31 13.87
CA GLY A 23 0.10 9.83 14.34
C GLY A 23 0.01 11.25 14.86
N ILE A 24 -0.68 12.13 14.14
CA ILE A 24 -0.92 13.52 14.54
C ILE A 24 -1.71 13.58 15.86
N CYS A 25 -2.80 12.83 15.98
CA CYS A 25 -3.63 12.79 17.18
C CYS A 25 -2.85 12.29 18.41
N VAL A 26 -2.09 11.22 18.25
CA VAL A 26 -1.28 10.66 19.35
C VAL A 26 -0.13 11.59 19.73
N ASN A 27 0.52 12.25 18.77
CA ASN A 27 1.54 13.27 19.04
C ASN A 27 0.97 14.50 19.77
N ALA A 28 -0.29 14.81 19.52
CA ALA A 28 -1.02 15.85 20.26
C ALA A 28 -1.44 15.43 21.67
N GLY A 29 -1.10 14.21 22.10
CA GLY A 29 -1.39 13.68 23.44
C GLY A 29 -2.77 13.07 23.58
N GLN A 30 -3.48 12.79 22.51
CA GLN A 30 -4.76 12.10 22.57
C GLN A 30 -4.58 10.61 22.89
N SER A 31 -5.54 10.03 23.60
CA SER A 31 -5.59 8.58 23.75
C SER A 31 -5.85 7.90 22.40
N ILE A 32 -5.46 6.64 22.25
CA ILE A 32 -5.67 5.90 21.00
C ILE A 32 -7.16 5.80 20.64
N GLU A 33 -8.04 5.66 21.63
CA GLU A 33 -9.49 5.65 21.41
C GLU A 33 -10.00 6.98 20.86
N ALA A 34 -9.56 8.10 21.46
CA ALA A 34 -9.90 9.44 20.98
C ALA A 34 -9.35 9.69 19.57
N ALA A 35 -8.13 9.21 19.29
CA ALA A 35 -7.53 9.30 17.97
C ALA A 35 -8.33 8.50 16.92
N PHE A 36 -8.75 7.28 17.21
CA PHE A 36 -9.60 6.50 16.30
C PHE A 36 -10.94 7.17 16.04
N ASN A 37 -11.60 7.69 17.06
CA ASN A 37 -12.85 8.44 16.89
C ASN A 37 -12.65 9.68 16.02
N ARG A 38 -11.59 10.46 16.27
CA ARG A 38 -11.28 11.65 15.50
C ARG A 38 -11.02 11.33 14.03
N VAL A 39 -10.23 10.31 13.75
CA VAL A 39 -9.92 9.88 12.37
C VAL A 39 -11.15 9.35 11.65
N THR A 40 -12.08 8.70 12.38
CA THR A 40 -13.38 8.29 11.81
C THR A 40 -14.13 9.45 11.22
N ASP A 41 -14.19 10.57 11.96
CA ASP A 41 -14.90 11.78 11.50
C ASP A 41 -14.16 12.47 10.35
N ASP A 42 -12.84 12.59 10.46
CA ASP A 42 -12.00 13.31 9.50
C ASP A 42 -11.97 12.61 8.12
N ILE A 43 -12.00 11.26 8.05
CA ILE A 43 -11.90 10.49 6.80
C ILE A 43 -13.27 10.15 6.19
N PHE A 44 -14.36 10.51 6.83
CA PHE A 44 -15.71 10.11 6.41
C PHE A 44 -16.08 10.62 5.00
N GLU A 45 -15.70 11.85 4.66
CA GLU A 45 -16.00 12.45 3.37
C GLU A 45 -15.19 11.82 2.23
N ASP A 46 -13.95 11.42 2.51
CA ASP A 46 -13.01 10.88 1.52
C ASP A 46 -13.21 9.38 1.28
N SER A 47 -13.42 8.61 2.34
CA SER A 47 -13.70 7.17 2.28
C SER A 47 -14.68 6.72 3.36
N PRO A 48 -15.98 6.65 3.05
CA PRO A 48 -16.98 6.13 3.97
C PRO A 48 -16.69 4.69 4.42
N ILE A 49 -16.08 3.88 3.56
CA ILE A 49 -15.74 2.48 3.87
C ILE A 49 -14.63 2.43 4.92
N MET A 50 -13.57 3.22 4.77
CA MET A 50 -12.49 3.29 5.74
C MET A 50 -12.98 3.88 7.07
N SER A 51 -13.78 4.95 7.02
CA SER A 51 -14.40 5.54 8.21
C SER A 51 -15.22 4.52 8.99
N GLN A 52 -16.03 3.70 8.31
CA GLN A 52 -16.81 2.65 8.94
C GLN A 52 -15.92 1.63 9.67
N GLU A 53 -14.82 1.18 9.06
CA GLU A 53 -13.91 0.22 9.66
C GLU A 53 -13.17 0.79 10.89
N ILE A 54 -12.76 2.06 10.81
CA ILE A 54 -12.09 2.76 11.92
C ILE A 54 -13.08 3.02 13.04
N GLY A 55 -14.30 3.47 12.72
CA GLY A 55 -15.36 3.70 13.71
C GLY A 55 -15.75 2.42 14.45
N LEU A 56 -15.79 1.29 13.74
CA LEU A 56 -16.02 -0.01 14.38
C LEU A 56 -14.86 -0.40 15.30
N ALA A 57 -13.62 -0.15 14.91
CA ALA A 57 -12.46 -0.38 15.77
C ALA A 57 -12.47 0.54 17.01
N ALA A 58 -12.88 1.81 16.87
CA ALA A 58 -13.06 2.73 17.97
C ALA A 58 -14.12 2.23 18.96
N ALA A 59 -15.26 1.75 18.45
CA ALA A 59 -16.32 1.16 19.27
C ALA A 59 -15.84 -0.12 19.97
N GLU A 60 -15.12 -0.99 19.29
CA GLU A 60 -14.55 -2.19 19.91
C GLU A 60 -13.54 -1.83 21.02
N LEU A 61 -12.71 -0.81 20.83
CA LEU A 61 -11.78 -0.31 21.86
C LEU A 61 -12.50 0.24 23.09
N ALA A 62 -13.66 0.86 22.90
CA ALA A 62 -14.44 1.42 23.99
C ALA A 62 -15.24 0.35 24.78
N TYR A 63 -15.71 -0.70 24.12
CA TYR A 63 -16.64 -1.66 24.70
C TYR A 63 -16.05 -3.05 24.97
N LEU A 64 -15.02 -3.48 24.24
CA LEU A 64 -14.32 -4.74 24.51
C LEU A 64 -13.29 -4.54 25.64
N GLY A 65 -13.32 -5.40 26.66
CA GLY A 65 -12.30 -5.39 27.70
C GLY A 65 -10.89 -5.81 27.23
N ASP A 66 -10.79 -6.40 26.03
CA ASP A 66 -9.54 -6.81 25.39
C ASP A 66 -9.23 -5.90 24.18
N ARG A 67 -8.36 -4.92 24.39
CA ARG A 67 -7.93 -3.97 23.35
C ARG A 67 -7.14 -4.66 22.24
N ALA A 68 -6.33 -5.67 22.58
CA ALA A 68 -5.59 -6.44 21.59
C ALA A 68 -6.52 -7.20 20.64
N ALA A 69 -7.68 -7.66 21.14
CA ALA A 69 -8.71 -8.25 20.28
C ALA A 69 -9.31 -7.21 19.31
N ALA A 70 -9.58 -5.99 19.76
CA ALA A 70 -10.09 -4.92 18.90
C ALA A 70 -9.12 -4.61 17.74
N TYR A 71 -7.82 -4.49 18.02
CA TYR A 71 -6.80 -4.28 16.98
C TYR A 71 -6.71 -5.45 16.01
N ARG A 72 -6.79 -6.66 16.53
CA ARG A 72 -6.77 -7.87 15.70
C ARG A 72 -7.98 -7.96 14.78
N ASN A 73 -9.18 -7.71 15.31
CA ASN A 73 -10.43 -7.68 14.53
C ASN A 73 -10.37 -6.64 13.40
N PHE A 74 -9.85 -5.46 13.70
CA PHE A 74 -9.64 -4.41 12.68
C PHE A 74 -8.71 -4.88 11.55
N ALA A 75 -7.58 -5.49 11.89
CA ALA A 75 -6.62 -6.01 10.92
C ALA A 75 -7.21 -7.14 10.06
N GLU A 76 -8.03 -8.03 10.65
CA GLU A 76 -8.69 -9.12 9.94
C GLU A 76 -9.79 -8.62 8.99
N ARG A 77 -10.60 -7.63 9.41
CA ARG A 77 -11.67 -7.06 8.58
C ARG A 77 -11.15 -6.29 7.38
N THR A 78 -10.08 -5.54 7.56
CA THR A 78 -9.47 -4.76 6.48
C THR A 78 -8.64 -5.61 5.52
N ASP A 79 -8.10 -6.72 6.00
CA ASP A 79 -7.19 -7.64 5.28
C ASP A 79 -6.00 -6.93 4.60
N LEU A 80 -5.49 -5.85 5.22
CA LEU A 80 -4.34 -5.09 4.75
C LEU A 80 -3.08 -5.49 5.53
N PRO A 81 -1.93 -5.69 4.87
CA PRO A 81 -0.65 -5.92 5.55
C PRO A 81 -0.30 -4.78 6.51
N ALA A 82 -0.53 -3.52 6.10
CA ALA A 82 -0.28 -2.34 6.91
C ALA A 82 -1.18 -2.28 8.16
N ALA A 83 -2.45 -2.71 8.07
CA ALA A 83 -3.34 -2.80 9.22
C ALA A 83 -2.90 -3.87 10.22
N ARG A 84 -2.34 -4.98 9.74
CA ARG A 84 -1.73 -6.01 10.60
C ARG A 84 -0.50 -5.49 11.33
N ALA A 85 0.37 -4.75 10.64
CA ALA A 85 1.53 -4.11 11.23
C ALA A 85 1.10 -3.08 12.30
N LEU A 86 0.09 -2.25 12.00
CA LEU A 86 -0.50 -1.32 12.97
C LEU A 86 -1.03 -2.04 14.20
N SER A 87 -1.85 -3.08 14.03
CA SER A 87 -2.41 -3.90 15.12
C SER A 87 -1.31 -4.45 16.03
N THR A 88 -0.24 -4.97 15.44
CA THR A 88 0.91 -5.50 16.18
C THR A 88 1.62 -4.41 16.97
N SER A 89 1.88 -3.26 16.34
CA SER A 89 2.57 -2.12 16.97
C SER A 89 1.74 -1.53 18.13
N LEU A 90 0.42 -1.38 17.94
CA LEU A 90 -0.48 -0.91 19.00
C LEU A 90 -0.50 -1.87 20.19
N SER A 91 -0.63 -3.17 19.93
CA SER A 91 -0.63 -4.19 20.99
C SER A 91 0.71 -4.24 21.73
N GLN A 92 1.82 -4.07 21.04
CA GLN A 92 3.15 -4.02 21.65
C GLN A 92 3.35 -2.75 22.47
N SER A 93 2.92 -1.59 21.98
CA SER A 93 3.02 -0.33 22.71
C SER A 93 2.24 -0.36 24.01
N GLU A 94 1.06 -0.94 24.02
CA GLU A 94 0.26 -1.10 25.26
C GLU A 94 0.90 -2.08 26.25
N LYS A 95 1.48 -3.16 25.75
CA LYS A 95 2.08 -4.20 26.60
C LYS A 95 3.42 -3.77 27.20
N TYR A 96 4.22 -3.02 26.45
CA TYR A 96 5.60 -2.69 26.82
C TYR A 96 5.82 -1.21 27.12
N GLY A 97 4.80 -0.35 26.95
CA GLY A 97 4.90 1.09 27.21
C GLY A 97 5.83 1.82 26.24
N THR A 98 6.04 1.29 25.03
CA THR A 98 6.85 1.94 24.00
C THR A 98 6.14 3.18 23.44
N PRO A 99 6.89 4.21 22.98
CA PRO A 99 6.29 5.41 22.39
C PRO A 99 5.46 5.08 21.16
N LEU A 100 4.14 5.16 21.29
CA LEU A 100 3.20 4.85 20.21
C LEU A 100 3.36 5.79 19.01
N SER A 101 3.68 7.05 19.27
CA SER A 101 3.92 8.06 18.23
C SER A 101 5.09 7.69 17.30
N GLU A 102 6.15 7.11 17.84
CA GLU A 102 7.31 6.67 17.07
C GLU A 102 6.97 5.46 16.21
N ALA A 103 6.22 4.50 16.75
CA ALA A 103 5.74 3.35 16.02
C ALA A 103 4.81 3.74 14.86
N LEU A 104 3.88 4.67 15.08
CA LEU A 104 2.98 5.18 14.04
C LEU A 104 3.73 5.93 12.93
N LYS A 105 4.73 6.75 13.31
CA LYS A 105 5.57 7.45 12.35
C LYS A 105 6.34 6.48 11.46
N THR A 106 6.97 5.48 12.06
CA THR A 106 7.71 4.45 11.31
C THR A 106 6.80 3.72 10.31
N LEU A 107 5.60 3.32 10.73
CA LEU A 107 4.62 2.67 9.85
C LEU A 107 4.14 3.56 8.71
N SER A 108 3.94 4.86 8.98
CA SER A 108 3.58 5.83 7.94
C SER A 108 4.69 5.98 6.91
N ASP A 109 5.94 6.13 7.36
CA ASP A 109 7.11 6.27 6.49
C ASP A 109 7.35 5.00 5.65
N GLU A 110 7.23 3.81 6.24
CA GLU A 110 7.32 2.52 5.54
C GLU A 110 6.24 2.38 4.46
N ASN A 111 4.99 2.71 4.78
CA ASN A 111 3.88 2.61 3.84
C ASN A 111 4.03 3.57 2.65
N ARG A 112 4.53 4.78 2.89
CA ARG A 112 4.88 5.73 1.83
C ARG A 112 6.02 5.22 0.96
N GLY A 113 7.06 4.64 1.58
CA GLY A 113 8.20 4.05 0.88
C GLY A 113 7.80 2.88 -0.03
N GLU A 114 6.92 1.99 0.43
CA GLU A 114 6.40 0.90 -0.38
C GLU A 114 5.61 1.39 -1.60
N ARG A 115 4.78 2.43 -1.44
CA ARG A 115 4.05 3.03 -2.56
C ARG A 115 4.98 3.63 -3.60
N LEU A 116 5.97 4.39 -3.16
CA LEU A 116 6.96 4.99 -4.05
C LEU A 116 7.72 3.89 -4.82
N SER A 117 8.16 2.85 -4.13
CA SER A 117 8.83 1.71 -4.74
C SER A 117 7.95 0.96 -5.77
N LYS A 118 6.64 0.83 -5.52
CA LYS A 118 5.69 0.23 -6.48
C LYS A 118 5.57 1.09 -7.75
N ILE A 119 5.52 2.42 -7.60
CA ILE A 119 5.45 3.37 -8.71
C ILE A 119 6.75 3.35 -9.50
N GLU A 120 7.91 3.37 -8.83
CA GLU A 120 9.23 3.30 -9.47
C GLU A 120 9.42 2.00 -10.25
N LYS A 121 9.03 0.85 -9.69
CA LYS A 121 9.08 -0.46 -10.37
C LYS A 121 8.17 -0.49 -11.60
N ALA A 122 6.98 0.10 -11.51
CA ALA A 122 6.08 0.23 -12.65
C ALA A 122 6.69 1.12 -13.75
N ALA A 123 7.29 2.25 -13.38
CA ALA A 123 7.99 3.14 -14.31
C ALA A 123 9.25 2.49 -14.91
N ALA A 124 10.05 1.77 -14.12
CA ALA A 124 11.26 1.07 -14.58
C ALA A 124 10.97 -0.09 -15.55
N SER A 125 9.77 -0.65 -15.54
CA SER A 125 9.36 -1.71 -16.48
C SER A 125 9.01 -1.19 -17.88
N LEU A 126 8.77 0.10 -18.06
CA LEU A 126 8.39 0.71 -19.33
C LEU A 126 9.49 0.63 -20.41
N PRO A 127 10.78 0.91 -20.13
CA PRO A 127 11.83 0.78 -21.13
C PRO A 127 11.98 -0.64 -21.67
N ALA A 128 11.88 -1.65 -20.81
CA ALA A 128 11.99 -3.05 -21.21
C ALA A 128 10.85 -3.48 -22.16
N LYS A 129 9.62 -3.01 -21.90
CA LYS A 129 8.47 -3.30 -22.76
C LYS A 129 8.54 -2.61 -24.12
N LEU A 130 9.26 -1.49 -24.25
CA LEU A 130 9.48 -0.80 -25.52
C LEU A 130 10.66 -1.38 -26.29
N THR A 131 11.65 -1.94 -25.62
CA THR A 131 12.86 -2.50 -26.23
C THR A 131 12.59 -3.84 -26.93
N VAL A 132 11.71 -4.68 -26.38
CA VAL A 132 11.38 -6.00 -26.96
C VAL A 132 10.76 -5.91 -28.35
N PRO A 133 9.73 -5.09 -28.65
CA PRO A 133 9.20 -4.93 -29.99
C PRO A 133 10.22 -4.34 -30.96
N MET A 134 11.08 -3.43 -30.50
CA MET A 134 12.08 -2.78 -31.30
C MET A 134 13.17 -3.76 -31.76
N ILE A 135 13.65 -4.63 -30.85
CA ILE A 135 14.61 -5.69 -31.20
C ILE A 135 13.99 -6.70 -32.17
N LEU A 136 12.75 -7.10 -31.95
CA LEU A 136 12.04 -8.05 -32.80
C LEU A 136 11.87 -7.53 -34.24
N PHE A 137 11.72 -6.21 -34.40
CA PHE A 137 11.57 -5.58 -35.72
C PHE A 137 12.92 -5.28 -36.41
N PHE A 138 13.94 -4.90 -35.62
CA PHE A 138 15.27 -4.57 -36.16
C PHE A 138 16.09 -5.81 -36.54
N LEU A 139 15.91 -6.93 -35.83
CA LEU A 139 16.67 -8.15 -36.06
C LEU A 139 16.52 -8.70 -37.49
N PRO A 140 15.31 -8.89 -38.05
CA PRO A 140 15.12 -9.37 -39.41
C PRO A 140 15.64 -8.36 -40.45
N ALA A 141 15.51 -7.06 -40.21
CA ALA A 141 16.04 -6.04 -41.12
C ALA A 141 17.57 -6.09 -41.20
N LEU A 142 18.25 -6.26 -40.04
CA LEU A 142 19.69 -6.41 -39.97
C LEU A 142 20.17 -7.66 -40.73
N PHE A 143 19.48 -8.80 -40.56
CA PHE A 143 19.78 -10.03 -41.30
C PHE A 143 19.60 -9.87 -42.80
N ALA A 144 18.57 -9.17 -43.25
CA ALA A 144 18.33 -8.92 -44.67
C ALA A 144 19.44 -8.06 -45.31
N VAL A 145 19.96 -7.08 -44.60
CA VAL A 145 21.05 -6.21 -45.08
C VAL A 145 22.39 -6.94 -45.11
N ILE A 146 22.69 -7.81 -44.14
CA ILE A 146 23.98 -8.53 -44.09
C ILE A 146 23.98 -9.74 -45.01
N LEU A 147 22.92 -10.53 -45.08
CA LEU A 147 22.83 -11.73 -45.89
C LEU A 147 22.46 -11.47 -47.35
N GLY A 148 21.75 -10.36 -47.63
CA GLY A 148 21.36 -9.97 -48.96
C GLY A 148 22.52 -9.93 -49.94
N PRO A 149 23.59 -9.16 -49.70
CA PRO A 149 24.76 -9.11 -50.60
C PRO A 149 25.50 -10.44 -50.69
N ALA A 150 25.55 -11.22 -49.57
CA ALA A 150 26.22 -12.52 -49.56
C ALA A 150 25.49 -13.56 -50.44
N ILE A 151 24.17 -13.58 -50.41
CA ILE A 151 23.34 -14.47 -51.22
C ILE A 151 23.44 -14.08 -52.67
N ILE A 152 23.40 -12.79 -53.00
CA ILE A 152 23.55 -12.31 -54.39
C ILE A 152 24.91 -12.68 -54.94
N SER A 153 26.00 -12.53 -54.19
CA SER A 153 27.34 -12.93 -54.61
C SER A 153 27.51 -14.43 -54.82
N ALA A 154 26.81 -15.24 -53.99
CA ALA A 154 26.85 -16.71 -54.11
C ALA A 154 26.05 -17.26 -55.30
N ILE A 155 25.03 -16.55 -55.75
CA ILE A 155 24.21 -16.94 -56.93
C ILE A 155 24.81 -16.42 -58.24
N ALA A 156 25.62 -15.35 -58.17
CA ALA A 156 26.26 -14.73 -59.35
C ALA A 156 27.56 -15.44 -59.79
N TYR A 157 27.98 -16.51 -59.13
CA TYR A 157 29.09 -17.39 -59.43
C TYR A 157 28.58 -18.75 -59.84
#